data_1f8b6f9608d1accd64d50c51a3395d5a
#
_entry.id   1f8b6f9608d1accd64d50c51a3395d5a
#
_cell.length_a   1.000
_cell.length_b   1.000
_cell.length_c   1.000
_cell.angle_alpha   90.00
_cell.angle_beta   90.00
_cell.angle_gamma   90.00
#
_symmetry.space_group_name_H-M   'P 1'
#
loop_
_entity.id
_entity.type
_entity.pdbx_description
1 polymer ?
#
loop_
_entity_poly.entity_id
_entity_poly.type
_entity_poly.pdbx_seq_one_letter_code
_entity_poly.pdbx_strand_id
1 'polypeptide(L)'
;MTTSLYASLAAVSLWFIIVTVVVQSVVAATVKARQPGAVPGKMPENLSHDSFVFRAQRTFMNSLENTPLMLATGLLALVLQINGMWTGVLLAVYAVARILHMALYYGIATERNPSPRSYFFLIGLLANIMLLGVIGVEVLS
;
A
#
# COMPACT_ATOMS: atom_id res chain seq x y z
N MET A 1 -22.97 -11.24 15.35
CA MET A 1 -21.87 -10.48 16.00
C MET A 1 -20.54 -10.60 15.24
N THR A 2 -20.12 -11.78 14.83
CA THR A 2 -18.87 -11.99 14.06
C THR A 2 -18.84 -11.34 12.68
N THR A 3 -19.95 -11.38 11.94
CA THR A 3 -20.05 -10.78 10.59
C THR A 3 -19.87 -9.25 10.60
N SER A 4 -20.39 -8.57 11.63
CA SER A 4 -20.21 -7.13 11.77
C SER A 4 -18.76 -6.75 12.12
N LEU A 5 -18.05 -7.59 12.86
CA LEU A 5 -16.65 -7.36 13.22
C LEU A 5 -15.75 -7.39 11.98
N TYR A 6 -15.90 -8.39 11.12
CA TYR A 6 -15.09 -8.49 9.90
C TYR A 6 -15.42 -7.42 8.85
N ALA A 7 -16.69 -7.00 8.76
CA ALA A 7 -17.07 -5.88 7.92
C ALA A 7 -16.44 -4.57 8.42
N SER A 8 -16.45 -4.34 9.73
CA SER A 8 -15.78 -3.20 10.35
C SER A 8 -14.26 -3.25 10.12
N LEU A 9 -13.66 -4.43 10.28
CA LEU A 9 -12.22 -4.62 10.00
C LEU A 9 -11.88 -4.29 8.55
N ALA A 10 -12.69 -4.74 7.58
CA ALA A 10 -12.50 -4.46 6.17
C ALA A 10 -12.59 -2.94 5.89
N ALA A 11 -13.63 -2.28 6.42
CA ALA A 11 -13.81 -0.84 6.23
C ALA A 11 -12.66 -0.02 6.83
N VAL A 12 -12.25 -0.34 8.06
CA VAL A 12 -11.11 0.30 8.73
C VAL A 12 -9.82 0.07 7.96
N SER A 13 -9.60 -1.14 7.46
CA SER A 13 -8.41 -1.47 6.66
C SER A 13 -8.36 -0.67 5.36
N LEU A 14 -9.46 -0.57 4.62
CA LEU A 14 -9.55 0.26 3.41
C LEU A 14 -9.28 1.74 3.72
N TRP A 15 -9.83 2.25 4.82
CA TRP A 15 -9.57 3.61 5.27
C TRP A 15 -8.06 3.83 5.54
N PHE A 16 -7.39 2.93 6.27
CA PHE A 16 -5.95 3.02 6.53
C PHE A 16 -5.12 2.93 5.25
N ILE A 17 -5.50 2.09 4.28
CA ILE A 17 -4.84 2.00 2.98
C ILE A 17 -4.89 3.37 2.27
N ILE A 18 -6.07 4.00 2.21
CA ILE A 18 -6.25 5.30 1.57
C ILE A 18 -5.45 6.39 2.31
N VAL A 19 -5.57 6.45 3.63
CA VAL A 19 -4.82 7.41 4.47
C VAL A 19 -3.31 7.26 4.26
N THR A 20 -2.80 6.04 4.20
CA THR A 20 -1.37 5.78 3.95
C THR A 20 -0.91 6.39 2.62
N VAL A 21 -1.70 6.25 1.55
CA VAL A 21 -1.37 6.85 0.24
C VAL A 21 -1.43 8.37 0.30
N VAL A 22 -2.43 8.94 0.97
CA VAL A 22 -2.53 10.40 1.15
C VAL A 22 -1.32 10.94 1.92
N VAL A 23 -0.94 10.30 3.02
CA VAL A 23 0.26 10.67 3.79
C VAL A 23 1.51 10.63 2.90
N GLN A 24 1.70 9.56 2.14
CA GLN A 24 2.84 9.43 1.22
C GLN A 24 2.84 10.53 0.15
N SER A 25 1.69 10.87 -0.40
CA SER A 25 1.54 11.96 -1.39
C SER A 25 1.98 13.30 -0.80
N VAL A 26 1.48 13.62 0.40
CA VAL A 26 1.84 14.87 1.11
C VAL A 26 3.33 14.91 1.44
N VAL A 27 3.89 13.82 1.95
CA VAL A 27 5.33 13.74 2.28
C VAL A 27 6.16 13.92 1.01
N ALA A 28 5.88 13.17 -0.05
CA ALA A 28 6.63 13.24 -1.31
C ALA A 28 6.56 14.65 -1.93
N ALA A 29 5.39 15.27 -1.96
CA ALA A 29 5.22 16.62 -2.47
C ALA A 29 5.98 17.64 -1.61
N THR A 30 5.87 17.55 -0.28
CA THR A 30 6.50 18.50 0.64
C THR A 30 8.02 18.45 0.59
N VAL A 31 8.61 17.25 0.64
CA VAL A 31 10.09 17.11 0.62
C VAL A 31 10.68 17.52 -0.71
N LYS A 32 9.95 17.28 -1.80
CA LYS A 32 10.33 17.74 -3.14
C LYS A 32 10.27 19.26 -3.25
N ALA A 33 9.19 19.88 -2.79
CA ALA A 33 9.02 21.34 -2.87
C ALA A 33 10.08 22.12 -2.07
N ARG A 34 10.66 21.50 -1.04
CA ARG A 34 11.73 22.10 -0.22
C ARG A 34 13.13 22.01 -0.83
N GLN A 35 13.30 21.35 -1.98
CA GLN A 35 14.60 21.26 -2.62
C GLN A 35 15.01 22.59 -3.26
N PRO A 36 16.30 22.97 -3.22
CA PRO A 36 16.78 24.14 -3.94
C PRO A 36 16.45 24.03 -5.44
N GLY A 37 15.89 25.09 -6.01
CA GLY A 37 15.51 25.11 -7.43
C GLY A 37 14.36 24.17 -7.82
N ALA A 38 13.51 23.80 -6.85
CA ALA A 38 12.39 22.91 -7.09
C ALA A 38 11.43 23.46 -8.16
N VAL A 39 11.13 22.65 -9.15
CA VAL A 39 10.15 22.95 -10.21
C VAL A 39 8.99 21.97 -10.10
N PRO A 40 7.71 22.44 -10.10
CA PRO A 40 6.56 21.55 -10.12
C PRO A 40 6.63 20.57 -11.29
N GLY A 41 6.34 19.28 -11.02
CA GLY A 41 6.38 18.24 -12.03
C GLY A 41 7.78 17.67 -12.33
N LYS A 42 8.88 18.36 -12.03
CA LYS A 42 10.26 17.87 -12.28
C LYS A 42 10.84 17.22 -11.02
N MET A 43 11.45 16.04 -11.17
CA MET A 43 12.28 15.43 -10.11
C MET A 43 13.69 15.98 -10.15
N PRO A 44 14.37 16.20 -9.01
CA PRO A 44 15.78 16.51 -8.98
C PRO A 44 16.61 15.39 -9.64
N GLU A 45 17.70 15.77 -10.29
CA GLU A 45 18.61 14.83 -10.96
C GLU A 45 19.57 14.17 -9.95
N ASN A 46 20.14 13.02 -10.33
CA ASN A 46 21.18 12.31 -9.56
C ASN A 46 20.77 11.91 -8.13
N LEU A 47 19.51 11.50 -7.93
CA LEU A 47 19.03 11.00 -6.65
C LEU A 47 19.21 9.48 -6.52
N SER A 48 19.65 9.04 -5.34
CA SER A 48 19.77 7.63 -4.93
C SER A 48 18.94 7.34 -3.68
N HIS A 49 18.96 6.10 -3.19
CA HIS A 49 18.30 5.74 -1.94
C HIS A 49 18.86 6.46 -0.70
N ASP A 50 20.03 7.07 -0.76
CA ASP A 50 20.54 7.94 0.32
C ASP A 50 19.69 9.20 0.48
N SER A 51 19.11 9.70 -0.61
CA SER A 51 18.23 10.86 -0.58
C SER A 51 16.84 10.50 -0.06
N PHE A 52 16.38 11.22 0.98
CA PHE A 52 15.01 11.04 1.48
C PHE A 52 13.95 11.47 0.45
N VAL A 53 14.25 12.48 -0.39
CA VAL A 53 13.34 12.89 -1.48
C VAL A 53 13.10 11.74 -2.44
N PHE A 54 14.15 11.02 -2.82
CA PHE A 54 14.03 9.83 -3.67
C PHE A 54 13.21 8.74 -2.97
N ARG A 55 13.53 8.42 -1.71
CA ARG A 55 12.79 7.39 -0.96
C ARG A 55 11.31 7.74 -0.81
N ALA A 56 10.99 8.99 -0.49
CA ALA A 56 9.60 9.44 -0.36
C ALA A 56 8.84 9.30 -1.69
N GLN A 57 9.45 9.74 -2.80
CA GLN A 57 8.85 9.61 -4.14
C GLN A 57 8.66 8.15 -4.53
N ARG A 58 9.67 7.29 -4.33
CA ARG A 58 9.58 5.86 -4.67
C ARG A 58 8.56 5.13 -3.82
N THR A 59 8.41 5.50 -2.54
CA THR A 59 7.38 4.95 -1.66
C THR A 59 5.98 5.28 -2.18
N PHE A 60 5.74 6.53 -2.53
CA PHE A 60 4.46 6.98 -3.09
C PHE A 60 4.15 6.31 -4.42
N MET A 61 5.10 6.28 -5.36
CA MET A 61 4.93 5.62 -6.65
C MET A 61 4.63 4.13 -6.50
N ASN A 62 5.35 3.42 -5.63
CA ASN A 62 5.08 2.01 -5.35
C ASN A 62 3.67 1.78 -4.79
N SER A 63 3.16 2.72 -4.00
CA SER A 63 1.77 2.63 -3.53
C SER A 63 0.76 2.89 -4.65
N LEU A 64 1.01 3.84 -5.54
CA LEU A 64 0.16 4.07 -6.72
C LEU A 64 0.12 2.87 -7.68
N GLU A 65 1.21 2.13 -7.79
CA GLU A 65 1.29 0.92 -8.62
C GLU A 65 0.49 -0.26 -8.03
N ASN A 66 0.43 -0.39 -6.71
CA ASN A 66 -0.09 -1.59 -6.05
C ASN A 66 -1.45 -1.38 -5.37
N THR A 67 -1.69 -0.22 -4.79
CA THR A 67 -2.90 0.05 -4.00
C THR A 67 -4.19 0.01 -4.83
N PRO A 68 -4.26 0.52 -6.07
CA PRO A 68 -5.49 0.45 -6.86
C PRO A 68 -6.00 -0.98 -7.06
N LEU A 69 -5.09 -1.95 -7.24
CA LEU A 69 -5.46 -3.36 -7.37
C LEU A 69 -6.12 -3.87 -6.10
N MET A 70 -5.53 -3.59 -4.93
CA MET A 70 -6.10 -4.04 -3.65
C MET A 70 -7.41 -3.33 -3.31
N LEU A 71 -7.53 -2.04 -3.62
CA LEU A 71 -8.79 -1.30 -3.43
C LEU A 71 -9.90 -1.89 -4.32
N ALA A 72 -9.61 -2.14 -5.59
CA ALA A 72 -10.57 -2.75 -6.51
C ALA A 72 -10.98 -4.16 -6.05
N THR A 73 -10.01 -4.99 -5.65
CA THR A 73 -10.26 -6.35 -5.14
C THR A 73 -11.09 -6.31 -3.85
N GLY A 74 -10.73 -5.44 -2.91
CA GLY A 74 -11.44 -5.30 -1.64
C GLY A 74 -12.87 -4.79 -1.82
N LEU A 75 -13.07 -3.78 -2.68
CA LEU A 75 -14.41 -3.27 -2.99
C LEU A 75 -15.25 -4.32 -3.70
N LEU A 76 -14.67 -5.08 -4.65
CA LEU A 76 -15.36 -6.18 -5.32
C LEU A 76 -15.81 -7.25 -4.31
N ALA A 77 -14.92 -7.64 -3.38
CA ALA A 77 -15.27 -8.59 -2.32
C ALA A 77 -16.44 -8.11 -1.44
N LEU A 78 -16.46 -6.81 -1.09
CA LEU A 78 -17.54 -6.22 -0.29
C LEU A 78 -18.85 -6.16 -1.06
N VAL A 79 -18.83 -5.76 -2.34
CA VAL A 79 -20.03 -5.68 -3.20
C VAL A 79 -20.64 -7.05 -3.42
N LEU A 80 -19.81 -8.07 -3.65
CA LEU A 80 -20.25 -9.46 -3.83
C LEU A 80 -20.54 -10.18 -2.51
N GLN A 81 -20.36 -9.51 -1.37
CA GLN A 81 -20.55 -10.09 -0.04
C GLN A 81 -19.75 -11.37 0.21
N ILE A 82 -18.55 -11.43 -0.39
CA ILE A 82 -17.61 -12.54 -0.22
C ILE A 82 -17.31 -12.74 1.26
N ASN A 83 -16.98 -13.99 1.64
CA ASN A 83 -16.68 -14.39 3.02
C ASN A 83 -15.97 -13.27 3.82
N GLY A 84 -16.70 -12.70 4.78
CA GLY A 84 -16.29 -11.49 5.50
C GLY A 84 -14.98 -11.66 6.28
N MET A 85 -14.71 -12.86 6.80
CA MET A 85 -13.47 -13.15 7.53
C MET A 85 -12.26 -13.01 6.60
N TRP A 86 -12.26 -13.67 5.45
CA TRP A 86 -11.16 -13.57 4.49
C TRP A 86 -10.98 -12.15 3.97
N THR A 87 -12.08 -11.49 3.62
CA THR A 87 -12.06 -10.09 3.17
C THR A 87 -11.46 -9.17 4.22
N GLY A 88 -11.95 -9.22 5.47
CA GLY A 88 -11.46 -8.35 6.55
C GLY A 88 -10.00 -8.61 6.90
N VAL A 89 -9.61 -9.89 7.05
CA VAL A 89 -8.24 -10.27 7.44
C VAL A 89 -7.22 -9.93 6.35
N LEU A 90 -7.51 -10.26 5.09
CA LEU A 90 -6.55 -10.01 4.00
C LEU A 90 -6.38 -8.51 3.70
N LEU A 91 -7.45 -7.71 3.83
CA LEU A 91 -7.35 -6.25 3.77
C LEU A 91 -6.51 -5.69 4.92
N ALA A 92 -6.68 -6.23 6.14
CA ALA A 92 -5.88 -5.80 7.29
C ALA A 92 -4.39 -6.17 7.14
N VAL A 93 -4.09 -7.39 6.68
CA VAL A 93 -2.71 -7.81 6.37
C VAL A 93 -2.08 -6.89 5.33
N TYR A 94 -2.80 -6.56 4.27
CA TYR A 94 -2.32 -5.62 3.25
C TYR A 94 -2.06 -4.24 3.86
N ALA A 95 -3.01 -3.68 4.62
CA ALA A 95 -2.87 -2.36 5.23
C ALA A 95 -1.61 -2.28 6.12
N VAL A 96 -1.44 -3.26 7.02
CA VAL A 96 -0.26 -3.34 7.89
C VAL A 96 1.03 -3.47 7.08
N ALA A 97 1.05 -4.34 6.06
CA ALA A 97 2.20 -4.53 5.20
C ALA A 97 2.58 -3.21 4.48
N ARG A 98 1.61 -2.42 4.00
CA ARG A 98 1.88 -1.14 3.34
C ARG A 98 2.42 -0.08 4.29
N ILE A 99 1.91 -0.02 5.52
CA ILE A 99 2.42 0.89 6.56
C ILE A 99 3.88 0.53 6.90
N LEU A 100 4.18 -0.74 7.13
CA LEU A 100 5.54 -1.20 7.44
C LEU A 100 6.49 -1.01 6.25
N HIS A 101 6.04 -1.27 5.02
CA HIS A 101 6.80 -0.96 3.81
C HIS A 101 7.17 0.52 3.74
N MET A 102 6.22 1.43 3.99
CA MET A 102 6.44 2.87 4.02
C MET A 102 7.45 3.25 5.10
N ALA A 103 7.26 2.77 6.34
CA ALA A 103 8.13 3.10 7.46
C ALA A 103 9.59 2.66 7.20
N LEU A 104 9.77 1.44 6.67
CA LEU A 104 11.10 0.93 6.33
C LEU A 104 11.73 1.69 5.16
N TYR A 105 10.93 2.07 4.16
CA TYR A 105 11.44 2.84 3.03
C TYR A 105 11.89 4.24 3.45
N TYR A 106 11.17 4.87 4.38
CA TYR A 106 11.54 6.17 4.91
C TYR A 106 12.76 6.11 5.82
N GLY A 107 12.85 5.07 6.67
CA GLY A 107 13.88 4.95 7.69
C GLY A 107 15.21 4.37 7.20
N ILE A 108 15.21 3.52 6.17
CA ILE A 108 16.39 2.76 5.77
C ILE A 108 16.83 3.13 4.36
N ALA A 109 17.98 3.80 4.27
CA ALA A 109 18.70 4.02 3.02
C ALA A 109 19.49 2.76 2.63
N THR A 110 19.06 2.03 1.61
CA THR A 110 19.75 0.81 1.17
C THR A 110 19.51 0.52 -0.31
N GLU A 111 20.57 0.07 -0.99
CA GLU A 111 20.57 -0.45 -2.36
C GLU A 111 20.55 -1.99 -2.38
N ARG A 112 20.41 -2.66 -1.23
CA ARG A 112 20.39 -4.13 -1.16
C ARG A 112 19.14 -4.70 -1.81
N ASN A 113 19.30 -5.87 -2.45
CA ASN A 113 18.21 -6.65 -3.03
C ASN A 113 18.32 -8.13 -2.57
N PRO A 114 17.34 -8.70 -1.84
CA PRO A 114 16.16 -8.01 -1.31
C PRO A 114 16.50 -7.05 -0.16
N SER A 115 15.73 -5.97 -0.05
CA SER A 115 15.78 -5.04 1.08
C SER A 115 14.71 -5.38 2.12
N PRO A 116 14.80 -4.89 3.37
CA PRO A 116 13.78 -5.16 4.39
C PRO A 116 12.34 -4.82 3.94
N ARG A 117 12.18 -3.74 3.16
CA ARG A 117 10.89 -3.32 2.59
C ARG A 117 10.32 -4.31 1.56
N SER A 118 11.20 -5.07 0.87
CA SER A 118 10.78 -6.04 -0.16
C SER A 118 9.92 -7.16 0.42
N TYR A 119 10.15 -7.57 1.65
CA TYR A 119 9.34 -8.59 2.32
C TYR A 119 7.91 -8.11 2.55
N PHE A 120 7.74 -6.85 2.98
CA PHE A 120 6.42 -6.28 3.21
C PHE A 120 5.68 -5.96 1.90
N PHE A 121 6.40 -5.61 0.84
CA PHE A 121 5.83 -5.58 -0.51
C PHE A 121 5.25 -6.95 -0.89
N LEU A 122 6.02 -8.01 -0.71
CA LEU A 122 5.60 -9.37 -1.06
C LEU A 122 4.40 -9.83 -0.22
N ILE A 123 4.39 -9.57 1.10
CA ILE A 123 3.26 -9.88 1.97
C ILE A 123 1.98 -9.20 1.47
N GLY A 124 2.05 -7.91 1.11
CA GLY A 124 0.91 -7.18 0.55
C GLY A 124 0.44 -7.76 -0.78
N LEU A 125 1.36 -8.10 -1.68
CA LEU A 125 1.03 -8.74 -2.96
C LEU A 125 0.34 -10.09 -2.76
N LEU A 126 0.86 -10.93 -1.86
CA LEU A 126 0.27 -12.24 -1.55
C LEU A 126 -1.13 -12.10 -0.95
N ALA A 127 -1.35 -11.13 -0.06
CA ALA A 127 -2.68 -10.85 0.49
C ALA A 127 -3.69 -10.50 -0.61
N ASN A 128 -3.29 -9.70 -1.61
CA ASN A 128 -4.15 -9.37 -2.75
C ASN A 128 -4.43 -10.59 -3.64
N ILE A 129 -3.41 -11.38 -3.96
CA ILE A 129 -3.56 -12.62 -4.76
C ILE A 129 -4.50 -13.60 -4.05
N MET A 130 -4.34 -13.77 -2.74
CA MET A 130 -5.20 -14.64 -1.95
C MET A 130 -6.66 -14.16 -1.96
N LEU A 131 -6.90 -12.87 -1.80
CA LEU A 131 -8.25 -12.31 -1.84
C LEU A 131 -8.89 -12.49 -3.22
N LEU A 132 -8.13 -12.27 -4.30
CA LEU A 132 -8.58 -12.57 -5.66
C LEU A 132 -8.91 -14.06 -5.85
N GLY A 133 -8.10 -14.96 -5.27
CA GLY A 133 -8.37 -16.39 -5.28
C GLY A 133 -9.68 -16.75 -4.58
N VAL A 134 -9.93 -16.18 -3.40
CA VAL A 134 -11.20 -16.36 -2.65
C VAL A 134 -12.39 -15.88 -3.47
N ILE A 135 -12.29 -14.68 -4.06
CA ILE A 135 -13.35 -14.15 -4.94
C ILE A 135 -13.57 -15.09 -6.13
N GLY A 136 -12.48 -15.54 -6.77
CA GLY A 136 -12.57 -16.42 -7.94
C GLY A 136 -13.28 -17.73 -7.65
N VAL A 137 -13.00 -18.34 -6.51
CA VAL A 137 -13.70 -19.58 -6.07
C VAL A 137 -15.20 -19.31 -5.88
N GLU A 138 -15.57 -18.24 -5.22
CA GLU A 138 -16.99 -17.91 -4.93
C GLU A 138 -17.78 -17.53 -6.20
N VAL A 139 -17.13 -16.86 -7.16
CA VAL A 139 -17.79 -16.38 -8.39
C VAL A 139 -17.91 -17.48 -9.44
N LEU A 140 -16.99 -18.46 -9.44
CA LEU A 140 -16.95 -19.53 -10.45
C LEU A 140 -17.59 -20.83 -9.99
N SER A 141 -17.99 -20.98 -8.70
CA SER A 141 -18.73 -22.12 -8.16
C SER A 141 -20.24 -21.96 -8.33
#